data_e2faa98805a265283a0e6c75613246cb
#
_entry.id   e2faa98805a265283a0e6c75613246cb
#
_cell.length_a   1.000
_cell.length_b   1.000
_cell.length_c   1.000
_cell.angle_alpha   90.00
_cell.angle_beta   90.00
_cell.angle_gamma   90.00
#
_symmetry.space_group_name_H-M   'P 1'
#
loop_
_entity.id
_entity.type
_entity.pdbx_description
1 polymer ?
#
loop_
_entity_poly.entity_id
_entity_poly.type
_entity_poly.pdbx_seq_one_letter_code
_entity_poly.pdbx_strand_id
1 'polypeptide(L)'
;MKTIYILKGVFTALVLMLTFSSCDTFQEEVIDSLDVNRAFSPIELKATVRNETSVELNWTVKPDADHYVVQFSADDTEFKTIYKTVNVAPDELPVKVQLEGETVYSIRVKAVSSTGLEDSKWSVTTATTLSEQLFYAVQDADVEATQVTLRWPANTNATQITVQPGNITHTITAAEKTAGVALVTGLTGETAYTATLLNGTKKRGTATFKTGIDIGTGILVKETDDLNAKITAAPAGSVLVLMPGDYKVFTGEIILTKSVTIRGLRSGDRPKLHVRFTLNAGVTNLSLIDLDVEGTTVGDSNFITINGASTSYGDILISGSYVHDYLRALVYGNASAAKVTSFTVDNSIVKSVNTNAQADFIDFRNTYVANITVKNSTFDSCSVGRDFVRADAVAPANGFSGTGLTTNVLIDSCTLYKTSDTAAPKRILYVRFGSNSSTVKNTLITSTSAIYTNQALTILPTFSKNYYNLAPSFIDATIANNKIDSSATTADPQFVSAATGNFKVQNQTLIDNKIGDPRWLK
;
A
#
# COMPACT_ATOMS: atom_id res chain seq x y z
N MET A 1 -60.10 51.14 -48.13
CA MET A 1 -59.49 51.11 -46.79
C MET A 1 -60.42 50.71 -45.63
N LYS A 2 -61.72 50.93 -45.72
CA LYS A 2 -62.67 50.59 -44.61
C LYS A 2 -62.90 49.06 -44.46
N THR A 3 -62.83 48.27 -45.50
CA THR A 3 -63.09 46.80 -45.51
C THR A 3 -61.99 46.01 -44.80
N ILE A 4 -60.75 46.45 -44.84
CA ILE A 4 -59.62 45.79 -44.18
C ILE A 4 -59.65 45.91 -42.64
N TYR A 5 -60.15 46.99 -42.13
CA TYR A 5 -60.30 47.18 -40.68
C TYR A 5 -61.45 46.36 -40.08
N ILE A 6 -62.54 46.14 -40.85
CA ILE A 6 -63.66 45.27 -40.42
C ILE A 6 -63.19 43.81 -40.38
N LEU A 7 -62.40 43.34 -41.38
CA LEU A 7 -61.91 41.98 -41.42
C LEU A 7 -60.88 41.72 -40.29
N LYS A 8 -60.03 42.69 -39.98
CA LYS A 8 -59.13 42.61 -38.82
C LYS A 8 -59.86 42.63 -37.50
N GLY A 9 -60.93 43.43 -37.39
CA GLY A 9 -61.75 43.49 -36.17
C GLY A 9 -62.52 42.18 -35.92
N VAL A 10 -63.07 41.56 -36.97
CA VAL A 10 -63.75 40.28 -36.87
C VAL A 10 -62.79 39.13 -36.59
N PHE A 11 -61.58 39.17 -37.16
CA PHE A 11 -60.55 38.16 -36.86
C PHE A 11 -60.00 38.29 -35.41
N THR A 12 -59.83 39.49 -34.91
CA THR A 12 -59.41 39.75 -33.51
C THR A 12 -60.53 39.35 -32.54
N ALA A 13 -61.80 39.61 -32.85
CA ALA A 13 -62.94 39.16 -32.05
C ALA A 13 -63.10 37.65 -32.06
N LEU A 14 -62.84 36.95 -33.21
CA LEU A 14 -62.88 35.51 -33.32
C LEU A 14 -61.75 34.83 -32.54
N VAL A 15 -60.54 35.42 -32.56
CA VAL A 15 -59.39 34.96 -31.76
C VAL A 15 -59.64 35.20 -30.26
N LEU A 16 -60.29 36.29 -29.87
CA LEU A 16 -60.64 36.52 -28.46
C LEU A 16 -61.73 35.57 -27.96
N MET A 17 -62.69 35.16 -28.83
CA MET A 17 -63.72 34.15 -28.45
C MET A 17 -63.15 32.73 -28.34
N LEU A 18 -62.08 32.40 -29.02
CA LEU A 18 -61.40 31.10 -28.91
C LEU A 18 -60.57 30.98 -27.63
N THR A 19 -60.28 32.07 -26.92
CA THR A 19 -59.51 32.03 -25.66
C THR A 19 -60.37 31.85 -24.42
N PHE A 20 -61.70 31.85 -24.53
CA PHE A 20 -62.60 31.71 -23.37
C PHE A 20 -63.36 30.40 -23.32
N SER A 21 -63.06 29.43 -24.18
CA SER A 21 -63.70 28.10 -24.14
C SER A 21 -62.71 27.03 -23.63
N SER A 22 -61.98 27.35 -22.57
CA SER A 22 -61.23 26.31 -21.84
C SER A 22 -61.23 26.67 -20.36
N CYS A 23 -62.38 26.59 -19.76
CA CYS A 23 -62.57 26.34 -18.36
C CYS A 23 -63.53 25.16 -18.26
N ASP A 24 -63.10 23.99 -18.69
CA ASP A 24 -63.52 22.82 -17.99
C ASP A 24 -62.89 22.93 -16.60
N THR A 25 -63.72 23.12 -15.61
CA THR A 25 -63.41 22.83 -14.23
C THR A 25 -62.92 21.39 -14.19
N PHE A 26 -61.60 21.20 -14.25
CA PHE A 26 -61.02 20.03 -13.68
C PHE A 26 -61.46 20.10 -12.21
N GLN A 27 -62.54 19.40 -11.89
CA GLN A 27 -62.69 18.93 -10.53
C GLN A 27 -61.47 18.03 -10.35
N GLU A 28 -60.46 18.56 -9.63
CA GLU A 28 -59.54 17.68 -8.94
C GLU A 28 -60.49 16.79 -8.12
N GLU A 29 -60.73 15.54 -8.57
CA GLU A 29 -61.19 14.53 -7.68
C GLU A 29 -60.12 14.49 -6.59
N VAL A 30 -60.42 15.13 -5.49
CA VAL A 30 -59.66 14.90 -4.27
C VAL A 30 -59.87 13.44 -4.00
N ILE A 31 -58.85 12.64 -4.28
CA ILE A 31 -58.80 11.25 -3.91
C ILE A 31 -58.74 11.24 -2.38
N ASP A 32 -59.93 11.24 -1.75
CA ASP A 32 -60.09 11.24 -0.30
C ASP A 32 -59.55 9.95 0.34
N SER A 33 -59.39 8.90 -0.45
CA SER A 33 -58.70 7.66 -0.07
C SER A 33 -58.08 7.00 -1.27
N LEU A 34 -56.81 6.71 -1.21
CA LEU A 34 -56.16 5.82 -2.18
C LEU A 34 -56.51 4.39 -1.74
N ASP A 35 -57.40 3.74 -2.45
CA ASP A 35 -57.70 2.33 -2.20
C ASP A 35 -56.52 1.49 -2.67
N VAL A 36 -55.55 1.33 -1.79
CA VAL A 36 -54.30 0.63 -2.06
C VAL A 36 -54.52 -0.84 -1.67
N ASN A 37 -54.63 -1.71 -2.67
CA ASN A 37 -54.78 -3.15 -2.46
C ASN A 37 -53.43 -3.88 -2.37
N ARG A 38 -52.31 -3.16 -2.50
CA ARG A 38 -50.95 -3.70 -2.56
C ARG A 38 -49.99 -2.81 -1.79
N ALA A 39 -49.02 -3.41 -1.11
CA ALA A 39 -47.93 -2.69 -0.44
C ALA A 39 -47.09 -1.87 -1.43
N PHE A 40 -46.53 -0.78 -0.96
CA PHE A 40 -45.65 0.07 -1.79
C PHE A 40 -44.31 -0.60 -2.02
N SER A 41 -43.83 -0.56 -3.25
CA SER A 41 -42.49 -1.07 -3.63
C SER A 41 -41.40 -0.26 -2.95
N PRO A 42 -40.30 -0.92 -2.57
CA PRO A 42 -39.08 -0.24 -2.11
C PRO A 42 -38.61 0.76 -3.18
N ILE A 43 -38.28 1.99 -2.78
CA ILE A 43 -37.69 3.01 -3.65
C ILE A 43 -36.24 3.26 -3.26
N GLU A 44 -35.50 3.91 -4.17
CA GLU A 44 -34.08 4.22 -3.97
C GLU A 44 -33.20 2.99 -3.67
N LEU A 45 -33.58 1.85 -4.24
CA LEU A 45 -32.82 0.62 -4.11
C LEU A 45 -31.42 0.82 -4.66
N LYS A 46 -30.42 0.71 -3.78
CA LYS A 46 -28.99 0.80 -4.11
C LYS A 46 -28.31 -0.50 -3.73
N ALA A 47 -27.44 -0.98 -4.61
CA ALA A 47 -26.54 -2.09 -4.36
C ALA A 47 -25.11 -1.59 -4.47
N THR A 48 -24.30 -1.85 -3.46
CA THR A 48 -22.88 -1.47 -3.42
C THR A 48 -22.06 -2.71 -3.08
N VAL A 49 -21.07 -3.02 -3.92
CA VAL A 49 -20.16 -4.13 -3.63
C VAL A 49 -19.18 -3.70 -2.53
N ARG A 50 -19.05 -4.54 -1.52
CA ARG A 50 -18.14 -4.38 -0.39
C ARG A 50 -17.26 -5.63 -0.27
N ASN A 51 -16.00 -5.42 0.09
CA ASN A 51 -15.07 -6.54 0.31
C ASN A 51 -15.17 -7.60 -0.80
N GLU A 52 -15.09 -7.13 -2.05
CA GLU A 52 -15.07 -7.94 -3.29
C GLU A 52 -16.35 -8.71 -3.59
N THR A 53 -16.93 -9.44 -2.64
CA THR A 53 -18.02 -10.38 -2.85
C THR A 53 -19.24 -10.14 -1.97
N SER A 54 -19.20 -9.22 -1.02
CA SER A 54 -20.38 -8.81 -0.26
C SER A 54 -21.13 -7.72 -1.01
N VAL A 55 -22.44 -7.85 -1.15
CA VAL A 55 -23.30 -6.80 -1.68
C VAL A 55 -24.07 -6.18 -0.51
N GLU A 56 -23.83 -4.91 -0.30
CA GLU A 56 -24.58 -4.08 0.64
C GLU A 56 -25.77 -3.47 -0.09
N LEU A 57 -26.97 -3.74 0.42
CA LEU A 57 -28.22 -3.23 -0.13
C LEU A 57 -28.82 -2.21 0.83
N ASN A 58 -29.34 -1.15 0.27
CA ASN A 58 -30.10 -0.14 1.00
C ASN A 58 -31.26 0.36 0.15
N TRP A 59 -32.37 0.68 0.80
CA TRP A 59 -33.57 1.27 0.16
C TRP A 59 -34.35 2.07 1.20
N THR A 60 -35.32 2.87 0.72
CA THR A 60 -36.22 3.59 1.62
C THR A 60 -37.25 2.64 2.19
N VAL A 61 -37.25 2.48 3.52
CA VAL A 61 -38.23 1.66 4.27
C VAL A 61 -39.63 2.24 4.12
N LYS A 62 -40.62 1.36 4.00
CA LYS A 62 -42.05 1.71 3.98
C LYS A 62 -42.71 1.35 5.30
N PRO A 63 -43.58 2.23 5.85
CA PRO A 63 -44.21 2.01 7.16
C PRO A 63 -45.16 0.79 7.20
N ASP A 64 -45.68 0.38 6.05
CA ASP A 64 -46.62 -0.73 5.85
C ASP A 64 -45.94 -2.08 5.57
N ALA A 65 -44.61 -2.12 5.58
CA ALA A 65 -43.84 -3.34 5.36
C ALA A 65 -43.59 -4.08 6.67
N ASP A 66 -43.94 -5.37 6.71
CA ASP A 66 -43.53 -6.30 7.76
C ASP A 66 -42.05 -6.68 7.59
N HIS A 67 -41.72 -7.15 6.40
CA HIS A 67 -40.36 -7.44 5.99
C HIS A 67 -40.19 -7.29 4.47
N TYR A 68 -38.96 -7.40 4.02
CA TYR A 68 -38.61 -7.39 2.60
C TYR A 68 -38.07 -8.75 2.18
N VAL A 69 -38.50 -9.20 1.01
CA VAL A 69 -37.94 -10.40 0.35
C VAL A 69 -36.96 -9.93 -0.71
N VAL A 70 -35.69 -10.30 -0.54
CA VAL A 70 -34.59 -10.02 -1.47
C VAL A 70 -34.24 -11.29 -2.20
N GLN A 71 -34.21 -11.25 -3.54
CA GLN A 71 -33.79 -12.36 -4.37
C GLN A 71 -32.62 -11.96 -5.25
N PHE A 72 -31.66 -12.87 -5.35
CA PHE A 72 -30.47 -12.74 -6.19
C PHE A 72 -30.53 -13.80 -7.30
N SER A 73 -30.24 -13.39 -8.53
CA SER A 73 -30.06 -14.28 -9.68
C SER A 73 -28.66 -14.04 -10.27
N ALA A 74 -27.92 -15.11 -10.46
CA ALA A 74 -26.53 -15.04 -10.93
C ALA A 74 -26.48 -15.13 -12.46
N ASP A 75 -25.85 -14.14 -13.10
CA ASP A 75 -25.70 -14.03 -14.57
C ASP A 75 -27.02 -14.18 -15.34
N ASP A 76 -28.16 -13.84 -14.69
CA ASP A 76 -29.52 -14.00 -15.23
C ASP A 76 -30.37 -12.79 -14.85
N THR A 77 -30.72 -11.98 -15.85
CA THR A 77 -31.55 -10.77 -15.69
C THR A 77 -33.04 -11.05 -15.62
N GLU A 78 -33.46 -12.25 -16.00
CA GLU A 78 -34.87 -12.65 -16.05
C GLU A 78 -35.32 -13.40 -14.79
N PHE A 79 -34.40 -13.64 -13.84
CA PHE A 79 -34.67 -14.37 -12.59
C PHE A 79 -35.29 -15.77 -12.82
N LYS A 80 -34.88 -16.46 -13.89
CA LYS A 80 -35.26 -17.85 -14.17
C LYS A 80 -34.74 -18.80 -13.11
N THR A 81 -33.52 -18.48 -12.58
CA THR A 81 -32.90 -19.23 -11.50
C THR A 81 -32.59 -18.30 -10.33
N ILE A 82 -33.14 -18.61 -9.16
CA ILE A 82 -32.85 -17.85 -7.94
C ILE A 82 -31.65 -18.48 -7.26
N TYR A 83 -30.55 -17.72 -7.19
CA TYR A 83 -29.32 -18.11 -6.50
C TYR A 83 -29.49 -18.08 -4.98
N LYS A 84 -30.12 -17.02 -4.47
CA LYS A 84 -30.30 -16.82 -3.02
C LYS A 84 -31.53 -15.98 -2.74
N THR A 85 -32.23 -16.30 -1.66
CA THR A 85 -33.33 -15.48 -1.11
C THR A 85 -32.99 -15.11 0.32
N VAL A 86 -33.20 -13.86 0.70
CA VAL A 86 -32.98 -13.33 2.05
C VAL A 86 -34.21 -12.53 2.46
N ASN A 87 -34.72 -12.78 3.66
CA ASN A 87 -35.73 -11.92 4.28
C ASN A 87 -35.01 -10.88 5.14
N VAL A 88 -35.43 -9.63 5.05
CA VAL A 88 -34.78 -8.48 5.69
C VAL A 88 -35.82 -7.69 6.47
N ALA A 89 -35.64 -7.51 7.76
CA ALA A 89 -36.49 -6.64 8.55
C ALA A 89 -36.22 -5.16 8.24
N PRO A 90 -37.21 -4.27 8.47
CA PRO A 90 -37.03 -2.84 8.17
C PRO A 90 -35.85 -2.16 8.90
N ASP A 91 -35.48 -2.66 10.07
CA ASP A 91 -34.40 -2.16 10.94
C ASP A 91 -33.03 -2.80 10.65
N GLU A 92 -32.96 -3.78 9.73
CA GLU A 92 -31.70 -4.43 9.35
C GLU A 92 -30.94 -3.72 8.22
N LEU A 93 -31.46 -2.60 7.71
CA LEU A 93 -30.80 -1.83 6.66
C LEU A 93 -29.65 -0.95 7.22
N PRO A 94 -28.53 -0.84 6.49
CA PRO A 94 -28.19 -1.53 5.23
C PRO A 94 -27.82 -3.00 5.45
N VAL A 95 -28.38 -3.91 4.66
CA VAL A 95 -28.10 -5.34 4.77
C VAL A 95 -26.94 -5.74 3.88
N LYS A 96 -26.04 -6.58 4.38
CA LYS A 96 -24.90 -7.14 3.64
C LYS A 96 -25.12 -8.62 3.37
N VAL A 97 -24.98 -9.00 2.10
CA VAL A 97 -25.15 -10.38 1.67
C VAL A 97 -23.90 -10.86 0.98
N GLN A 98 -23.30 -11.93 1.52
CA GLN A 98 -22.15 -12.59 0.90
C GLN A 98 -22.60 -13.41 -0.31
N LEU A 99 -21.93 -13.20 -1.44
CA LEU A 99 -22.20 -13.83 -2.74
C LEU A 99 -20.91 -14.43 -3.31
N GLU A 100 -20.99 -15.10 -4.46
CA GLU A 100 -19.80 -15.56 -5.18
C GLU A 100 -19.16 -14.42 -5.97
N GLY A 101 -17.84 -14.51 -6.18
CA GLY A 101 -17.09 -13.53 -6.96
C GLY A 101 -17.27 -13.65 -8.48
N GLU A 102 -16.80 -12.63 -9.22
CA GLU A 102 -16.82 -12.55 -10.68
C GLU A 102 -18.19 -12.84 -11.30
N THR A 103 -19.26 -12.40 -10.64
CA THR A 103 -20.64 -12.71 -11.03
C THR A 103 -21.47 -11.44 -11.10
N VAL A 104 -22.25 -11.30 -12.16
CA VAL A 104 -23.25 -10.23 -12.29
C VAL A 104 -24.53 -10.71 -11.61
N TYR A 105 -24.88 -10.11 -10.50
CA TYR A 105 -26.14 -10.41 -9.82
C TYR A 105 -27.23 -9.45 -10.24
N SER A 106 -28.34 -10.00 -10.74
CA SER A 106 -29.62 -9.30 -10.78
C SER A 106 -30.27 -9.45 -9.40
N ILE A 107 -30.70 -8.35 -8.82
CA ILE A 107 -31.20 -8.28 -7.46
C ILE A 107 -32.57 -7.65 -7.49
N ARG A 108 -33.56 -8.31 -6.87
CA ARG A 108 -34.90 -7.76 -6.76
C ARG A 108 -35.40 -7.77 -5.32
N VAL A 109 -36.11 -6.73 -4.94
CA VAL A 109 -36.64 -6.54 -3.60
C VAL A 109 -38.13 -6.23 -3.69
N LYS A 110 -38.95 -6.91 -2.88
CA LYS A 110 -40.35 -6.58 -2.65
C LYS A 110 -40.65 -6.42 -1.15
N ALA A 111 -41.60 -5.59 -0.82
CA ALA A 111 -42.16 -5.49 0.52
C ALA A 111 -43.29 -6.49 0.69
N VAL A 112 -43.32 -7.18 1.81
CA VAL A 112 -44.44 -7.97 2.33
C VAL A 112 -45.22 -7.07 3.30
N SER A 113 -46.55 -7.04 3.13
CA SER A 113 -47.40 -6.12 3.89
C SER A 113 -47.58 -6.58 5.33
N SER A 114 -47.48 -5.62 6.28
CA SER A 114 -47.86 -5.81 7.69
C SER A 114 -49.37 -5.68 7.95
N THR A 115 -50.11 -5.18 6.95
CA THR A 115 -51.55 -4.86 7.07
C THR A 115 -52.47 -5.80 6.27
N GLY A 116 -51.93 -6.89 5.70
CA GLY A 116 -52.66 -7.88 4.95
C GLY A 116 -52.97 -7.50 3.49
N LEU A 117 -52.33 -6.47 2.97
CA LEU A 117 -52.37 -6.15 1.54
C LEU A 117 -51.55 -7.15 0.72
N GLU A 118 -51.74 -7.21 -0.58
CA GLU A 118 -50.85 -7.95 -1.45
C GLU A 118 -49.40 -7.42 -1.37
N ASP A 119 -48.43 -8.30 -1.58
CA ASP A 119 -47.02 -7.93 -1.65
C ASP A 119 -46.79 -6.87 -2.74
N SER A 120 -45.79 -6.03 -2.53
CA SER A 120 -45.41 -5.00 -3.49
C SER A 120 -44.93 -5.59 -4.84
N LYS A 121 -44.90 -4.76 -5.86
CA LYS A 121 -44.11 -5.09 -7.06
C LYS A 121 -42.61 -5.12 -6.72
N TRP A 122 -41.85 -5.83 -7.54
CA TRP A 122 -40.40 -5.90 -7.41
C TRP A 122 -39.72 -4.58 -7.81
N SER A 123 -38.82 -4.11 -7.01
CA SER A 123 -37.78 -3.14 -7.39
C SER A 123 -36.51 -3.90 -7.75
N VAL A 124 -35.85 -3.51 -8.83
CA VAL A 124 -34.71 -4.27 -9.39
C VAL A 124 -33.49 -3.40 -9.47
N THR A 125 -32.33 -3.98 -9.18
CA THR A 125 -31.00 -3.40 -9.38
C THR A 125 -30.00 -4.50 -9.76
N THR A 126 -28.77 -4.13 -10.06
CA THR A 126 -27.70 -5.07 -10.36
C THR A 126 -26.44 -4.75 -9.55
N ALA A 127 -25.65 -5.77 -9.29
CA ALA A 127 -24.31 -5.61 -8.71
C ALA A 127 -23.38 -6.62 -9.36
N THR A 128 -22.14 -6.20 -9.67
CA THR A 128 -21.11 -7.10 -10.19
C THR A 128 -20.08 -7.29 -9.10
N THR A 129 -20.00 -8.50 -8.57
CA THR A 129 -18.97 -8.85 -7.57
C THR A 129 -17.60 -8.92 -8.22
N LEU A 130 -16.57 -8.58 -7.45
CA LEU A 130 -15.18 -8.67 -7.87
C LEU A 130 -14.64 -10.09 -7.62
N SER A 131 -13.43 -10.35 -8.06
CA SER A 131 -12.76 -11.63 -7.78
C SER A 131 -12.71 -11.90 -6.29
N GLU A 132 -13.05 -13.11 -5.88
CA GLU A 132 -12.86 -13.56 -4.50
C GLU A 132 -11.37 -13.60 -4.14
N GLN A 133 -11.06 -13.33 -2.90
CA GLN A 133 -9.72 -13.45 -2.36
C GLN A 133 -9.70 -14.50 -1.24
N LEU A 134 -9.61 -15.76 -1.64
CA LEU A 134 -9.60 -16.88 -0.71
C LEU A 134 -8.19 -17.30 -0.27
N PHE A 135 -7.14 -16.93 -1.01
CA PHE A 135 -5.80 -17.18 -0.51
C PHE A 135 -5.54 -16.40 0.78
N TYR A 136 -5.04 -17.10 1.77
CA TYR A 136 -4.40 -16.44 2.90
C TYR A 136 -3.12 -15.74 2.43
N ALA A 137 -2.70 -14.73 3.18
CA ALA A 137 -1.43 -14.06 2.91
C ALA A 137 -0.29 -15.09 2.95
N VAL A 138 0.51 -15.13 1.90
CA VAL A 138 1.69 -15.99 1.83
C VAL A 138 2.69 -15.50 2.88
N GLN A 139 3.08 -16.38 3.77
CA GLN A 139 4.08 -16.08 4.78
C GLN A 139 5.47 -16.31 4.21
N ASP A 140 6.45 -15.57 4.68
CA ASP A 140 7.82 -15.73 4.22
C ASP A 140 8.36 -17.16 4.46
N ALA A 141 7.93 -17.80 5.56
CA ALA A 141 8.27 -19.19 5.86
C ALA A 141 7.64 -20.21 4.90
N ASP A 142 6.62 -19.82 4.15
CA ASP A 142 5.97 -20.68 3.14
C ASP A 142 6.67 -20.65 1.78
N VAL A 143 7.65 -19.74 1.58
CA VAL A 143 8.32 -19.51 0.30
C VAL A 143 9.75 -20.04 0.35
N GLU A 144 10.07 -20.96 -0.53
CA GLU A 144 11.43 -21.47 -0.73
C GLU A 144 11.97 -21.06 -2.11
N ALA A 145 13.18 -21.50 -2.45
CA ALA A 145 13.81 -21.15 -3.73
C ALA A 145 13.04 -21.69 -4.95
N THR A 146 12.50 -22.91 -4.83
CA THR A 146 11.89 -23.61 -5.97
C THR A 146 10.48 -24.11 -5.72
N GLN A 147 9.88 -23.69 -4.57
CA GLN A 147 8.55 -24.12 -4.17
C GLN A 147 7.89 -23.10 -3.25
N VAL A 148 6.55 -23.17 -3.14
CA VAL A 148 5.75 -22.35 -2.23
C VAL A 148 4.61 -23.17 -1.65
N THR A 149 4.32 -22.97 -0.37
CA THR A 149 3.12 -23.49 0.28
C THR A 149 2.03 -22.44 0.23
N LEU A 150 0.94 -22.71 -0.48
CA LEU A 150 -0.21 -21.82 -0.59
C LEU A 150 -1.36 -22.33 0.26
N ARG A 151 -2.07 -21.42 0.95
CA ARG A 151 -3.10 -21.75 1.92
C ARG A 151 -4.40 -20.99 1.62
N TRP A 152 -5.53 -21.68 1.83
CA TRP A 152 -6.89 -21.12 1.68
C TRP A 152 -7.85 -21.80 2.68
N PRO A 153 -9.10 -21.34 2.84
CA PRO A 153 -10.06 -22.01 3.72
C PRO A 153 -10.29 -23.48 3.34
N ALA A 154 -10.20 -24.36 4.32
CA ALA A 154 -10.42 -25.80 4.13
C ALA A 154 -11.78 -26.10 3.49
N ASN A 155 -11.86 -27.18 2.71
CA ASN A 155 -13.06 -27.63 1.99
C ASN A 155 -13.59 -26.65 0.93
N THR A 156 -12.83 -25.63 0.58
CA THR A 156 -13.18 -24.70 -0.50
C THR A 156 -13.27 -25.42 -1.85
N ASN A 157 -14.26 -25.05 -2.66
CA ASN A 157 -14.36 -25.54 -4.04
C ASN A 157 -13.29 -24.86 -4.90
N ALA A 158 -12.14 -25.52 -5.00
CA ALA A 158 -11.02 -25.15 -5.86
C ALA A 158 -10.53 -26.39 -6.60
N THR A 159 -10.14 -26.23 -7.85
CA THR A 159 -9.72 -27.32 -8.74
C THR A 159 -8.27 -27.24 -9.13
N GLN A 160 -7.70 -26.02 -9.22
CA GLN A 160 -6.31 -25.84 -9.63
C GLN A 160 -5.75 -24.51 -9.15
N ILE A 161 -4.42 -24.45 -9.10
CA ILE A 161 -3.64 -23.24 -8.91
C ILE A 161 -2.79 -23.04 -10.16
N THR A 162 -2.87 -21.86 -10.77
CA THR A 162 -1.96 -21.46 -11.84
C THR A 162 -0.96 -20.43 -11.32
N VAL A 163 0.30 -20.54 -11.72
CA VAL A 163 1.37 -19.65 -11.26
C VAL A 163 2.10 -19.05 -12.46
N GLN A 164 2.22 -17.73 -12.46
CA GLN A 164 2.89 -16.93 -13.48
C GLN A 164 4.06 -16.15 -12.85
N PRO A 165 5.17 -15.98 -13.58
CA PRO A 165 5.49 -16.48 -14.92
C PRO A 165 5.73 -18.00 -14.97
N GLY A 166 5.84 -18.57 -16.14
CA GLY A 166 6.18 -19.99 -16.34
C GLY A 166 4.99 -20.90 -16.63
N ASN A 167 3.74 -20.43 -16.57
CA ASN A 167 2.52 -21.21 -16.82
C ASN A 167 2.45 -22.50 -15.99
N ILE A 168 2.93 -22.45 -14.76
CA ILE A 168 2.92 -23.62 -13.87
C ILE A 168 1.49 -23.86 -13.41
N THR A 169 1.02 -25.10 -13.55
CA THR A 169 -0.32 -25.50 -13.12
C THR A 169 -0.21 -26.62 -12.10
N HIS A 170 -0.80 -26.43 -10.93
CA HIS A 170 -0.95 -27.41 -9.87
C HIS A 170 -2.41 -27.83 -9.77
N THR A 171 -2.71 -29.09 -10.02
CA THR A 171 -4.06 -29.65 -9.85
C THR A 171 -4.27 -29.98 -8.37
N ILE A 172 -5.31 -29.41 -7.77
CA ILE A 172 -5.62 -29.58 -6.35
C ILE A 172 -6.18 -31.00 -6.12
N THR A 173 -5.53 -31.76 -5.29
CA THR A 173 -5.99 -33.08 -4.86
C THR A 173 -7.12 -32.99 -3.84
N ALA A 174 -7.86 -34.10 -3.63
CA ALA A 174 -8.90 -34.17 -2.61
C ALA A 174 -8.36 -33.90 -1.18
N ALA A 175 -7.14 -34.37 -0.89
CA ALA A 175 -6.48 -34.14 0.39
C ALA A 175 -6.13 -32.66 0.58
N GLU A 176 -5.55 -32.01 -0.42
CA GLU A 176 -5.23 -30.58 -0.38
C GLU A 176 -6.48 -29.69 -0.26
N LYS A 177 -7.56 -30.06 -0.97
CA LYS A 177 -8.85 -29.39 -0.84
C LYS A 177 -9.39 -29.47 0.60
N THR A 178 -9.32 -30.66 1.20
CA THR A 178 -9.77 -30.87 2.59
C THR A 178 -8.91 -30.10 3.58
N ALA A 179 -7.60 -30.05 3.36
CA ALA A 179 -6.67 -29.35 4.24
C ALA A 179 -6.63 -27.83 3.99
N GLY A 180 -7.00 -27.38 2.79
CA GLY A 180 -6.86 -25.98 2.39
C GLY A 180 -5.41 -25.53 2.22
N VAL A 181 -4.53 -26.47 1.79
CA VAL A 181 -3.09 -26.22 1.61
C VAL A 181 -2.54 -27.03 0.45
N ALA A 182 -1.69 -26.42 -0.36
CA ALA A 182 -0.95 -27.11 -1.44
C ALA A 182 0.51 -26.65 -1.48
N LEU A 183 1.39 -27.58 -1.83
CA LEU A 183 2.78 -27.32 -2.13
C LEU A 183 2.97 -27.24 -3.65
N VAL A 184 3.24 -26.04 -4.16
CA VAL A 184 3.53 -25.82 -5.58
C VAL A 184 5.03 -25.84 -5.78
N THR A 185 5.53 -26.72 -6.64
CA THR A 185 6.95 -26.93 -6.94
C THR A 185 7.29 -26.53 -8.38
N GLY A 186 8.57 -26.58 -8.74
CA GLY A 186 9.04 -26.26 -10.10
C GLY A 186 9.17 -24.76 -10.37
N LEU A 187 9.26 -23.97 -9.32
CA LEU A 187 9.50 -22.53 -9.39
C LEU A 187 10.99 -22.24 -9.65
N THR A 188 11.28 -21.07 -10.18
CA THR A 188 12.62 -20.53 -10.33
C THR A 188 12.93 -19.60 -9.17
N GLY A 189 14.14 -19.65 -8.64
CA GLY A 189 14.60 -18.77 -7.56
C GLY A 189 14.56 -17.28 -7.95
N GLU A 190 14.48 -16.40 -6.96
CA GLU A 190 14.49 -14.93 -7.08
C GLU A 190 13.41 -14.33 -7.99
N THR A 191 12.39 -15.11 -8.32
CA THR A 191 11.35 -14.75 -9.27
C THR A 191 10.08 -14.33 -8.54
N ALA A 192 9.53 -13.19 -8.96
CA ALA A 192 8.23 -12.75 -8.49
C ALA A 192 7.13 -13.53 -9.21
N TYR A 193 6.25 -14.14 -8.44
CA TYR A 193 5.15 -14.96 -8.93
C TYR A 193 3.80 -14.39 -8.53
N THR A 194 2.82 -14.65 -9.38
CA THR A 194 1.41 -14.49 -9.07
C THR A 194 0.74 -15.85 -9.20
N ALA A 195 0.23 -16.37 -8.08
CA ALA A 195 -0.60 -17.56 -8.05
C ALA A 195 -2.09 -17.16 -8.16
N THR A 196 -2.86 -17.91 -8.92
CA THR A 196 -4.30 -17.75 -9.05
C THR A 196 -4.98 -19.06 -8.65
N LEU A 197 -5.86 -19.00 -7.66
CA LEU A 197 -6.72 -20.10 -7.25
C LEU A 197 -7.95 -20.13 -8.16
N LEU A 198 -8.25 -21.28 -8.73
CA LEU A 198 -9.35 -21.43 -9.69
C LEU A 198 -10.31 -22.56 -9.28
N ASN A 199 -11.60 -22.36 -9.54
CA ASN A 199 -12.59 -23.42 -9.59
C ASN A 199 -13.12 -23.51 -11.02
N GLY A 200 -12.65 -24.49 -11.79
CA GLY A 200 -12.80 -24.50 -13.25
C GLY A 200 -12.15 -23.24 -13.84
N THR A 201 -12.94 -22.39 -14.46
CA THR A 201 -12.50 -21.11 -15.03
C THR A 201 -12.67 -19.91 -14.08
N LYS A 202 -13.44 -20.05 -13.00
CA LYS A 202 -13.74 -18.96 -12.06
C LYS A 202 -12.57 -18.73 -11.11
N LYS A 203 -12.15 -17.50 -11.01
CA LYS A 203 -11.07 -17.05 -10.11
C LYS A 203 -11.56 -16.98 -8.68
N ARG A 204 -10.85 -17.62 -7.76
CA ARG A 204 -11.17 -17.69 -6.32
C ARG A 204 -10.20 -16.92 -5.44
N GLY A 205 -9.17 -16.34 -6.03
CA GLY A 205 -8.19 -15.53 -5.33
C GLY A 205 -6.87 -15.46 -6.06
N THR A 206 -6.05 -14.47 -5.67
CA THR A 206 -4.66 -14.32 -6.12
C THR A 206 -3.75 -14.14 -4.94
N ALA A 207 -2.55 -14.70 -5.05
CA ALA A 207 -1.47 -14.45 -4.12
C ALA A 207 -0.20 -14.09 -4.88
N THR A 208 0.53 -13.10 -4.39
CA THR A 208 1.84 -12.73 -4.94
C THR A 208 2.91 -13.07 -3.93
N PHE A 209 4.02 -13.59 -4.41
CA PHE A 209 5.18 -13.92 -3.61
C PHE A 209 6.44 -13.85 -4.47
N LYS A 210 7.60 -13.81 -3.83
CA LYS A 210 8.88 -13.92 -4.52
C LYS A 210 9.62 -15.10 -3.93
N THR A 211 10.04 -16.05 -4.79
CA THR A 211 10.83 -17.21 -4.36
C THR A 211 12.16 -16.77 -3.76
N GLY A 212 12.64 -17.54 -2.80
CA GLY A 212 13.96 -17.39 -2.22
C GLY A 212 15.07 -17.62 -3.24
N ILE A 213 16.31 -17.49 -2.79
CA ILE A 213 17.47 -17.76 -3.64
C ILE A 213 17.62 -19.26 -3.86
N ASP A 214 17.78 -19.64 -5.12
CA ASP A 214 18.60 -20.80 -5.43
C ASP A 214 20.07 -20.36 -5.25
N ILE A 215 20.76 -20.96 -4.29
CA ILE A 215 22.13 -20.55 -3.98
C ILE A 215 23.10 -20.79 -5.14
N GLY A 216 22.71 -21.55 -6.18
CA GLY A 216 23.48 -21.77 -7.41
C GLY A 216 24.99 -21.62 -7.23
N THR A 217 25.53 -20.51 -7.70
CA THR A 217 26.95 -20.12 -7.53
C THR A 217 27.24 -19.34 -6.25
N GLY A 218 26.23 -19.12 -5.38
CA GLY A 218 26.39 -18.40 -4.11
C GLY A 218 27.28 -19.15 -3.12
N ILE A 219 27.92 -18.40 -2.22
CA ILE A 219 28.73 -18.95 -1.15
C ILE A 219 27.83 -19.12 0.09
N LEU A 220 27.57 -20.36 0.48
CA LEU A 220 26.80 -20.63 1.70
C LEU A 220 27.61 -20.27 2.94
N VAL A 221 26.98 -19.51 3.85
CA VAL A 221 27.55 -19.12 5.14
C VAL A 221 26.64 -19.63 6.26
N LYS A 222 27.22 -20.34 7.21
CA LYS A 222 26.53 -20.84 8.40
C LYS A 222 26.77 -19.91 9.58
N GLU A 223 25.90 -19.93 10.57
CA GLU A 223 26.04 -19.11 11.80
C GLU A 223 27.33 -19.40 12.57
N THR A 224 27.92 -20.60 12.38
CA THR A 224 29.20 -21.01 12.98
C THR A 224 30.42 -20.52 12.20
N ASP A 225 30.23 -19.95 11.03
CA ASP A 225 31.32 -19.37 10.23
C ASP A 225 31.65 -17.94 10.69
N ASP A 226 32.91 -17.55 10.56
CA ASP A 226 33.30 -16.14 10.66
C ASP A 226 32.87 -15.42 9.38
N LEU A 227 31.84 -14.57 9.49
CA LEU A 227 31.28 -13.83 8.37
C LEU A 227 32.31 -12.90 7.70
N ASN A 228 33.15 -12.22 8.50
CA ASN A 228 34.16 -11.30 7.97
C ASN A 228 35.26 -12.06 7.21
N ALA A 229 35.69 -13.23 7.71
CA ALA A 229 36.62 -14.10 7.02
C ALA A 229 36.03 -14.64 5.69
N LYS A 230 34.75 -15.05 5.67
CA LYS A 230 34.05 -15.50 4.45
C LYS A 230 33.96 -14.37 3.42
N ILE A 231 33.60 -13.14 3.84
CA ILE A 231 33.56 -11.97 2.95
C ILE A 231 34.95 -11.67 2.40
N THR A 232 35.97 -11.72 3.26
CA THR A 232 37.36 -11.45 2.86
C THR A 232 37.88 -12.44 1.83
N ALA A 233 37.57 -13.72 1.99
CA ALA A 233 37.97 -14.80 1.08
C ALA A 233 37.16 -14.82 -0.23
N ALA A 234 35.94 -14.33 -0.24
CA ALA A 234 35.06 -14.37 -1.41
C ALA A 234 35.62 -13.51 -2.57
N PRO A 235 35.49 -13.90 -3.83
CA PRO A 235 35.78 -13.04 -4.99
C PRO A 235 34.94 -11.77 -5.01
N ALA A 236 35.40 -10.75 -5.73
CA ALA A 236 34.60 -9.55 -5.93
C ALA A 236 33.30 -9.89 -6.69
N GLY A 237 32.18 -9.29 -6.26
CA GLY A 237 30.85 -9.54 -6.84
C GLY A 237 30.17 -10.82 -6.34
N SER A 238 30.78 -11.55 -5.40
CA SER A 238 30.16 -12.76 -4.83
C SER A 238 28.86 -12.45 -4.11
N VAL A 239 27.97 -13.46 -4.15
CA VAL A 239 26.76 -13.51 -3.34
C VAL A 239 27.00 -14.46 -2.17
N LEU A 240 27.00 -13.94 -0.95
CA LEU A 240 27.05 -14.73 0.27
C LEU A 240 25.61 -14.98 0.74
N VAL A 241 25.25 -16.25 0.86
CA VAL A 241 23.91 -16.71 1.26
C VAL A 241 24.00 -17.23 2.68
N LEU A 242 23.40 -16.51 3.61
CA LEU A 242 23.45 -16.81 5.03
C LEU A 242 22.29 -17.71 5.43
N MET A 243 22.60 -18.82 6.09
CA MET A 243 21.57 -19.64 6.73
C MET A 243 20.92 -18.87 7.88
N PRO A 244 19.66 -19.15 8.22
CA PRO A 244 19.06 -18.64 9.45
C PRO A 244 19.94 -18.95 10.66
N GLY A 245 20.00 -18.01 11.62
CA GLY A 245 20.77 -18.16 12.84
C GLY A 245 21.31 -16.82 13.36
N ASP A 246 21.99 -16.85 14.49
CA ASP A 246 22.53 -15.68 15.17
C ASP A 246 24.07 -15.67 15.02
N TYR A 247 24.59 -14.81 14.16
CA TYR A 247 25.99 -14.72 13.73
C TYR A 247 26.84 -13.97 14.75
N LYS A 248 27.33 -14.67 15.76
CA LYS A 248 28.13 -14.13 16.87
C LYS A 248 29.63 -14.41 16.78
N VAL A 249 30.07 -15.25 15.82
CA VAL A 249 31.51 -15.57 15.66
C VAL A 249 32.30 -14.31 15.28
N PHE A 250 31.71 -13.44 14.46
CA PHE A 250 32.25 -12.12 14.19
C PHE A 250 31.22 -11.04 14.53
N THR A 251 31.62 -10.08 15.33
CA THR A 251 30.84 -8.87 15.65
C THR A 251 31.69 -7.62 15.43
N GLY A 252 31.07 -6.50 15.06
CA GLY A 252 31.80 -5.24 14.89
C GLY A 252 31.86 -4.75 13.45
N GLU A 253 33.00 -4.21 13.03
CA GLU A 253 33.13 -3.54 11.73
C GLU A 253 33.60 -4.47 10.63
N ILE A 254 32.81 -4.59 9.58
CA ILE A 254 33.20 -5.22 8.32
C ILE A 254 33.68 -4.15 7.35
N ILE A 255 34.95 -4.18 7.00
CA ILE A 255 35.57 -3.25 6.05
C ILE A 255 35.54 -3.89 4.66
N LEU A 256 34.79 -3.30 3.75
CA LEU A 256 34.66 -3.76 2.37
C LEU A 256 35.62 -3.01 1.46
N THR A 257 36.40 -3.77 0.67
CA THR A 257 37.27 -3.26 -0.40
C THR A 257 36.88 -3.79 -1.77
N LYS A 258 35.77 -4.51 -1.85
CA LYS A 258 35.18 -5.09 -3.07
C LYS A 258 33.67 -5.18 -2.94
N SER A 259 32.99 -5.27 -4.07
CA SER A 259 31.55 -5.46 -4.13
C SER A 259 31.16 -6.85 -3.65
N VAL A 260 30.10 -6.91 -2.85
CA VAL A 260 29.48 -8.15 -2.38
C VAL A 260 27.96 -7.98 -2.24
N THR A 261 27.25 -9.08 -2.38
CA THR A 261 25.87 -9.22 -1.92
C THR A 261 25.85 -10.14 -0.71
N ILE A 262 25.25 -9.70 0.38
CA ILE A 262 25.04 -10.48 1.60
C ILE A 262 23.53 -10.62 1.77
N ARG A 263 23.05 -11.86 1.83
CA ARG A 263 21.62 -12.08 1.93
C ARG A 263 21.26 -13.32 2.74
N GLY A 264 20.09 -13.23 3.38
CA GLY A 264 19.50 -14.39 4.03
C GLY A 264 19.04 -15.44 2.99
N LEU A 265 19.12 -16.70 3.39
CA LEU A 265 18.58 -17.82 2.62
C LEU A 265 17.04 -17.75 2.55
N ARG A 266 16.40 -17.23 3.60
CA ARG A 266 14.94 -17.12 3.74
C ARG A 266 14.57 -15.75 4.24
N SER A 267 13.64 -15.09 3.57
CA SER A 267 13.17 -13.76 3.96
C SER A 267 12.36 -13.74 5.27
N GLY A 268 11.70 -14.86 5.61
CA GLY A 268 10.91 -15.00 6.84
C GLY A 268 11.71 -15.41 8.08
N ASP A 269 12.93 -15.91 7.88
CA ASP A 269 13.83 -16.36 8.94
C ASP A 269 15.21 -15.74 8.70
N ARG A 270 15.31 -14.43 9.00
CA ARG A 270 16.48 -13.61 8.69
C ARG A 270 17.65 -13.97 9.58
N PRO A 271 18.86 -14.17 9.01
CA PRO A 271 20.08 -14.28 9.82
C PRO A 271 20.30 -12.98 10.60
N LYS A 272 20.56 -13.12 11.90
CA LYS A 272 20.83 -11.99 12.77
C LYS A 272 22.34 -11.68 12.78
N LEU A 273 22.68 -10.46 12.45
CA LEU A 273 24.05 -9.97 12.35
C LEU A 273 24.30 -8.84 13.37
N HIS A 274 25.48 -8.84 13.96
CA HIS A 274 25.93 -7.83 14.94
C HIS A 274 27.09 -7.02 14.36
N VAL A 275 26.88 -6.38 13.22
CA VAL A 275 27.94 -5.76 12.42
C VAL A 275 27.56 -4.38 11.91
N ARG A 276 28.55 -3.60 11.53
CA ARG A 276 28.44 -2.40 10.71
C ARG A 276 29.35 -2.51 9.49
N PHE A 277 29.08 -1.74 8.47
CA PHE A 277 29.82 -1.82 7.20
C PHE A 277 30.56 -0.50 6.92
N THR A 278 31.83 -0.61 6.53
CA THR A 278 32.61 0.51 6.00
C THR A 278 33.06 0.21 4.59
N LEU A 279 32.67 1.06 3.65
CA LEU A 279 32.94 0.92 2.21
C LEU A 279 34.19 1.75 1.88
N ASN A 280 35.28 1.07 1.57
CA ASN A 280 36.50 1.68 1.07
C ASN A 280 36.54 1.73 -0.48
N ALA A 281 37.58 2.29 -1.03
CA ALA A 281 37.83 2.24 -2.47
C ALA A 281 37.88 0.79 -2.98
N GLY A 282 37.36 0.54 -4.19
CA GLY A 282 37.20 -0.79 -4.78
C GLY A 282 35.80 -1.40 -4.63
N VAL A 283 34.96 -0.87 -3.74
CA VAL A 283 33.54 -1.24 -3.67
C VAL A 283 32.77 -0.48 -4.76
N THR A 284 32.21 -1.18 -5.73
CA THR A 284 31.25 -0.58 -6.66
C THR A 284 29.83 -0.71 -6.12
N ASN A 285 29.42 -1.89 -5.69
CA ASN A 285 28.06 -2.13 -5.19
C ASN A 285 28.07 -2.87 -3.85
N LEU A 286 27.04 -2.61 -3.05
CA LEU A 286 26.73 -3.38 -1.84
C LEU A 286 25.24 -3.68 -1.82
N SER A 287 24.88 -4.95 -1.65
CA SER A 287 23.48 -5.35 -1.44
C SER A 287 23.35 -6.14 -0.14
N LEU A 288 22.48 -5.66 0.75
CA LEU A 288 22.12 -6.29 2.03
C LEU A 288 20.64 -6.67 1.95
N ILE A 289 20.35 -7.98 1.89
CA ILE A 289 19.03 -8.48 1.53
C ILE A 289 18.56 -9.51 2.55
N ASP A 290 17.32 -9.36 3.04
CA ASP A 290 16.68 -10.32 3.96
C ASP A 290 17.52 -10.61 5.22
N LEU A 291 18.05 -9.56 5.84
CA LEU A 291 18.89 -9.63 7.03
C LEU A 291 18.18 -9.01 8.24
N ASP A 292 18.49 -9.51 9.42
CA ASP A 292 18.26 -8.84 10.70
C ASP A 292 19.61 -8.29 11.20
N VAL A 293 19.76 -6.96 11.27
CA VAL A 293 21.07 -6.36 11.60
C VAL A 293 20.92 -5.40 12.76
N GLU A 294 21.64 -5.72 13.84
CA GLU A 294 21.53 -5.09 15.14
C GLU A 294 22.79 -4.30 15.50
N GLY A 295 22.59 -3.05 15.94
CA GLY A 295 23.66 -2.12 16.27
C GLY A 295 24.12 -2.10 17.73
N THR A 296 23.47 -2.81 18.66
CA THR A 296 23.77 -2.71 20.11
C THR A 296 25.20 -3.07 20.48
N THR A 297 25.80 -3.99 19.74
CA THR A 297 27.17 -4.49 20.00
C THR A 297 28.27 -3.75 19.27
N VAL A 298 27.92 -2.86 18.33
CA VAL A 298 28.91 -2.13 17.51
C VAL A 298 29.20 -0.69 18.02
N GLY A 299 28.62 -0.32 19.16
CA GLY A 299 28.85 0.94 19.84
C GLY A 299 28.27 2.17 19.14
N ASP A 300 28.83 3.33 19.39
CA ASP A 300 28.38 4.61 18.81
C ASP A 300 28.82 4.74 17.35
N SER A 301 28.12 4.07 16.44
CA SER A 301 28.50 3.96 15.04
C SER A 301 27.34 4.07 14.07
N ASN A 302 27.66 4.34 12.80
CA ASN A 302 26.74 4.26 11.67
C ASN A 302 26.56 2.80 11.25
N PHE A 303 25.43 2.47 10.62
CA PHE A 303 25.26 1.14 10.03
C PHE A 303 26.13 0.99 8.78
N ILE A 304 26.08 1.95 7.85
CA ILE A 304 26.96 1.98 6.67
C ILE A 304 27.76 3.28 6.68
N THR A 305 29.08 3.18 6.50
CA THR A 305 29.97 4.34 6.33
C THR A 305 30.67 4.27 4.98
N ILE A 306 30.63 5.35 4.22
CA ILE A 306 31.35 5.52 2.95
C ILE A 306 32.66 6.24 3.26
N ASN A 307 33.79 5.57 3.06
CA ASN A 307 35.11 6.03 3.52
C ASN A 307 36.12 6.30 2.40
N GLY A 308 35.89 5.80 1.19
CA GLY A 308 36.82 6.00 0.04
C GLY A 308 36.68 7.39 -0.56
N ALA A 309 37.61 8.29 -0.29
CA ALA A 309 37.65 9.59 -0.93
C ALA A 309 37.87 9.47 -2.46
N SER A 310 37.30 10.38 -3.23
CA SER A 310 37.40 10.43 -4.70
C SER A 310 36.98 9.12 -5.41
N THR A 311 36.18 8.28 -4.74
CA THR A 311 35.71 6.97 -5.22
C THR A 311 34.34 7.10 -5.84
N SER A 312 34.09 6.36 -6.94
CA SER A 312 32.75 6.21 -7.53
C SER A 312 32.15 4.88 -7.09
N TYR A 313 31.10 4.98 -6.30
CA TYR A 313 30.25 3.86 -5.88
C TYR A 313 29.04 3.79 -6.81
N GLY A 314 28.56 2.59 -7.12
CA GLY A 314 27.34 2.35 -7.86
C GLY A 314 26.13 2.30 -6.93
N ASP A 315 25.52 1.13 -6.79
CA ASP A 315 24.28 0.94 -6.05
C ASP A 315 24.53 0.37 -4.65
N ILE A 316 23.97 1.01 -3.65
CA ILE A 316 23.95 0.56 -2.27
C ILE A 316 22.50 0.25 -1.92
N LEU A 317 22.19 -1.03 -1.67
CA LEU A 317 20.84 -1.55 -1.47
C LEU A 317 20.69 -2.20 -0.09
N ILE A 318 19.62 -1.82 0.61
CA ILE A 318 19.06 -2.51 1.77
C ILE A 318 17.65 -2.96 1.37
N SER A 319 17.39 -4.25 1.36
CA SER A 319 16.09 -4.79 0.92
C SER A 319 15.61 -5.93 1.80
N GLY A 320 14.31 -6.00 2.07
CA GLY A 320 13.71 -7.09 2.85
C GLY A 320 14.22 -7.22 4.29
N SER A 321 14.99 -6.24 4.77
CA SER A 321 15.79 -6.35 5.99
C SER A 321 15.14 -5.66 7.19
N TYR A 322 15.53 -6.10 8.39
CA TYR A 322 15.27 -5.43 9.65
C TYR A 322 16.58 -4.85 10.17
N VAL A 323 16.69 -3.51 10.20
CA VAL A 323 17.90 -2.80 10.67
C VAL A 323 17.53 -2.02 11.92
N HIS A 324 18.22 -2.28 13.02
CA HIS A 324 17.79 -1.68 14.28
C HIS A 324 18.91 -1.37 15.28
N ASP A 325 18.60 -0.44 16.18
CA ASP A 325 19.39 -0.10 17.36
C ASP A 325 20.82 0.43 17.05
N TYR A 326 20.97 1.18 15.94
CA TYR A 326 22.19 1.94 15.65
C TYR A 326 22.08 3.35 16.19
N LEU A 327 23.08 3.78 16.97
CA LEU A 327 23.07 5.10 17.58
C LEU A 327 23.22 6.23 16.57
N ARG A 328 23.95 6.01 15.45
CA ARG A 328 24.17 7.01 14.39
C ARG A 328 23.43 6.67 13.10
N ALA A 329 23.88 7.26 12.00
CA ALA A 329 23.26 7.19 10.69
C ALA A 329 23.02 5.77 10.18
N LEU A 330 21.93 5.60 9.41
CA LEU A 330 21.74 4.44 8.58
C LEU A 330 22.82 4.36 7.48
N VAL A 331 23.11 5.49 6.84
CA VAL A 331 24.26 5.64 5.94
C VAL A 331 24.95 6.99 6.18
N TYR A 332 26.27 6.97 6.24
CA TYR A 332 27.09 8.16 6.43
C TYR A 332 28.09 8.31 5.30
N GLY A 333 27.82 9.25 4.40
CA GLY A 333 28.65 9.60 3.26
C GLY A 333 29.41 10.91 3.53
N ASN A 334 30.56 10.83 4.16
CA ASN A 334 31.43 11.98 4.45
C ASN A 334 32.80 11.90 3.75
N ALA A 335 32.95 10.99 2.80
CA ALA A 335 34.16 10.86 2.01
C ALA A 335 34.24 11.99 0.98
N SER A 336 35.33 12.77 1.01
CA SER A 336 35.55 13.91 0.11
C SER A 336 35.58 13.47 -1.33
N ALA A 337 34.88 14.20 -2.21
CA ALA A 337 34.81 13.99 -3.67
C ALA A 337 34.34 12.58 -4.09
N ALA A 338 33.80 11.77 -3.18
CA ALA A 338 33.18 10.50 -3.50
C ALA A 338 31.79 10.70 -4.13
N LYS A 339 31.40 9.76 -4.98
CA LYS A 339 30.11 9.77 -5.68
C LYS A 339 29.41 8.43 -5.53
N VAL A 340 28.10 8.45 -5.26
CA VAL A 340 27.22 7.29 -5.18
C VAL A 340 26.14 7.40 -6.23
N THR A 341 25.93 6.35 -7.03
CA THR A 341 24.87 6.32 -8.04
C THR A 341 23.50 6.22 -7.38
N SER A 342 23.33 5.28 -6.46
CA SER A 342 22.08 5.16 -5.73
C SER A 342 22.26 4.62 -4.30
N PHE A 343 21.42 5.10 -3.40
CA PHE A 343 21.17 4.51 -2.09
C PHE A 343 19.69 4.16 -2.00
N THR A 344 19.39 2.87 -1.80
CA THR A 344 18.01 2.37 -1.80
C THR A 344 17.70 1.58 -0.53
N VAL A 345 16.58 1.90 0.11
CA VAL A 345 15.93 1.10 1.15
C VAL A 345 14.58 0.65 0.61
N ASP A 346 14.38 -0.65 0.47
CA ASP A 346 13.15 -1.23 -0.08
C ASP A 346 12.64 -2.36 0.81
N ASN A 347 11.32 -2.45 0.97
CA ASN A 347 10.64 -3.54 1.68
C ASN A 347 11.27 -3.86 3.06
N SER A 348 11.74 -2.85 3.79
CA SER A 348 12.51 -3.02 5.02
C SER A 348 11.82 -2.37 6.22
N ILE A 349 12.19 -2.82 7.41
CA ILE A 349 11.84 -2.15 8.66
C ILE A 349 13.14 -1.58 9.23
N VAL A 350 13.14 -0.30 9.56
CA VAL A 350 14.25 0.35 10.25
C VAL A 350 13.71 0.92 11.56
N LYS A 351 14.31 0.52 12.67
CA LYS A 351 13.81 0.88 14.00
C LYS A 351 14.95 1.36 14.91
N SER A 352 14.69 2.43 15.66
CA SER A 352 15.65 2.95 16.64
C SER A 352 17.05 3.18 16.04
N VAL A 353 17.11 3.75 14.85
CA VAL A 353 18.36 4.11 14.18
C VAL A 353 18.51 5.62 14.17
N ASN A 354 19.71 6.11 14.44
CA ASN A 354 20.06 7.52 14.62
C ASN A 354 19.37 8.13 15.85
N THR A 355 19.67 7.57 17.01
CA THR A 355 19.04 7.96 18.28
C THR A 355 19.90 8.91 19.13
N ASN A 356 21.18 9.11 18.82
CA ASN A 356 22.09 9.98 19.59
C ASN A 356 22.29 11.39 19.02
N ALA A 357 21.60 11.75 17.96
CA ALA A 357 21.61 13.06 17.31
C ALA A 357 23.01 13.57 16.83
N GLN A 358 23.95 12.69 16.54
CA GLN A 358 25.30 13.10 16.09
C GLN A 358 25.47 13.18 14.58
N ALA A 359 24.70 12.42 13.80
CA ALA A 359 24.67 12.45 12.35
C ALA A 359 23.22 12.64 11.88
N ASP A 360 22.98 12.91 10.62
CA ASP A 360 21.65 12.80 10.06
C ASP A 360 21.37 11.34 9.67
N PHE A 361 20.11 10.95 9.43
CA PHE A 361 19.78 9.53 9.32
C PHE A 361 20.28 8.91 8.01
N ILE A 362 19.96 9.52 6.85
CA ILE A 362 20.57 9.27 5.55
C ILE A 362 21.43 10.49 5.26
N ASP A 363 22.73 10.40 5.55
CA ASP A 363 23.62 11.55 5.63
C ASP A 363 24.70 11.53 4.54
N PHE A 364 24.50 12.34 3.51
CA PHE A 364 25.44 12.57 2.42
C PHE A 364 25.90 14.03 2.42
N ARG A 365 26.86 14.39 3.25
CA ARG A 365 27.30 15.80 3.36
C ARG A 365 28.55 16.14 2.59
N ASN A 366 29.50 15.23 2.38
CA ASN A 366 30.70 15.45 1.57
C ASN A 366 30.81 14.45 0.42
N THR A 367 29.94 13.49 0.37
CA THR A 367 29.79 12.49 -0.69
C THR A 367 28.56 12.85 -1.52
N TYR A 368 28.72 12.92 -2.82
CA TYR A 368 27.61 13.10 -3.73
C TYR A 368 26.78 11.81 -3.83
N VAL A 369 25.48 11.95 -3.90
CA VAL A 369 24.56 10.86 -4.23
C VAL A 369 23.58 11.30 -5.31
N ALA A 370 23.44 10.53 -6.39
CA ALA A 370 22.55 10.90 -7.48
C ALA A 370 21.09 10.55 -7.16
N ASN A 371 20.84 9.39 -6.57
CA ASN A 371 19.49 8.93 -6.27
C ASN A 371 19.40 8.38 -4.84
N ILE A 372 18.43 8.84 -4.08
CA ILE A 372 18.04 8.28 -2.78
C ILE A 372 16.61 7.79 -2.93
N THR A 373 16.40 6.49 -2.71
CA THR A 373 15.08 5.87 -2.79
C THR A 373 14.76 5.13 -1.50
N VAL A 374 13.68 5.52 -0.85
CA VAL A 374 13.09 4.75 0.25
C VAL A 374 11.67 4.39 -0.12
N LYS A 375 11.37 3.10 -0.15
CA LYS A 375 10.04 2.64 -0.58
C LYS A 375 9.59 1.37 0.14
N ASN A 376 8.27 1.17 0.19
CA ASN A 376 7.65 -0.03 0.78
C ASN A 376 8.19 -0.38 2.17
N SER A 377 8.53 0.63 2.96
CA SER A 377 9.33 0.45 4.18
C SER A 377 8.74 1.20 5.37
N THR A 378 9.03 0.68 6.56
CA THR A 378 8.63 1.29 7.82
C THR A 378 9.86 1.85 8.55
N PHE A 379 9.74 3.09 9.03
CA PHE A 379 10.74 3.75 9.86
C PHE A 379 10.11 4.07 11.22
N ASP A 380 10.57 3.38 12.26
CA ASP A 380 10.05 3.48 13.62
C ASP A 380 11.09 4.12 14.53
N SER A 381 10.76 5.29 15.08
CA SER A 381 11.61 6.01 16.05
C SER A 381 13.04 6.26 15.52
N CYS A 382 13.13 6.64 14.25
CA CYS A 382 14.38 6.92 13.57
C CYS A 382 14.70 8.42 13.54
N SER A 383 15.98 8.79 13.39
CA SER A 383 16.39 10.18 13.19
C SER A 383 16.01 11.09 14.37
N VAL A 384 16.19 10.62 15.59
CA VAL A 384 15.80 11.38 16.79
C VAL A 384 16.61 12.68 16.89
N GLY A 385 15.92 13.82 16.78
CA GLY A 385 16.56 15.14 16.83
C GLY A 385 17.43 15.49 15.62
N ARG A 386 17.32 14.79 14.49
CA ARG A 386 18.11 15.00 13.27
C ARG A 386 17.23 15.00 12.02
N ASP A 387 17.82 15.37 10.86
CA ASP A 387 17.13 15.31 9.58
C ASP A 387 17.10 13.88 9.03
N PHE A 388 16.00 13.51 8.38
CA PHE A 388 15.81 12.14 7.85
C PHE A 388 16.68 11.91 6.61
N VAL A 389 16.63 12.79 5.62
CA VAL A 389 17.51 12.78 4.45
C VAL A 389 18.32 14.06 4.44
N ARG A 390 19.63 13.95 4.45
CA ARG A 390 20.55 15.04 4.18
C ARG A 390 21.42 14.75 2.97
N ALA A 391 21.31 15.58 1.93
CA ALA A 391 22.22 15.58 0.77
C ALA A 391 22.73 17.00 0.57
N ASP A 392 23.93 17.27 1.08
CA ASP A 392 24.46 18.60 1.31
C ASP A 392 25.98 18.66 1.08
N ALA A 393 26.40 18.60 -0.15
CA ALA A 393 27.79 18.81 -0.50
C ALA A 393 28.02 20.29 -0.90
N VAL A 394 27.69 21.22 -0.01
CA VAL A 394 27.67 22.66 -0.29
C VAL A 394 29.05 23.29 -0.33
N ALA A 395 30.01 22.77 0.43
CA ALA A 395 31.33 23.38 0.47
C ALA A 395 32.07 23.17 -0.87
N PRO A 396 32.63 24.22 -1.48
CA PRO A 396 33.43 24.10 -2.70
C PRO A 396 34.58 23.08 -2.57
N ALA A 397 35.12 22.93 -1.36
CA ALA A 397 36.16 21.95 -1.04
C ALA A 397 35.74 20.49 -1.29
N ASN A 398 34.42 20.20 -1.34
CA ASN A 398 33.89 18.87 -1.61
C ASN A 398 33.81 18.53 -3.10
N GLY A 399 34.14 19.49 -3.97
CA GLY A 399 34.21 19.28 -5.43
C GLY A 399 32.87 19.20 -6.16
N PHE A 400 31.73 19.48 -5.49
CA PHE A 400 30.40 19.33 -6.07
C PHE A 400 29.64 20.64 -6.26
N SER A 401 30.08 21.74 -5.64
CA SER A 401 29.46 23.04 -5.82
C SER A 401 29.63 23.53 -7.27
N GLY A 402 28.52 23.94 -7.89
CA GLY A 402 28.54 24.44 -9.27
C GLY A 402 28.78 23.40 -10.38
N THR A 403 28.78 22.10 -10.06
CA THR A 403 29.04 21.03 -11.05
C THR A 403 27.81 20.66 -11.89
N GLY A 404 26.64 21.16 -11.56
CA GLY A 404 25.38 20.78 -12.22
C GLY A 404 24.87 19.38 -11.84
N LEU A 405 25.50 18.71 -10.90
CA LEU A 405 25.02 17.40 -10.42
C LEU A 405 23.68 17.54 -9.70
N THR A 406 22.78 16.60 -9.96
CA THR A 406 21.42 16.58 -9.42
C THR A 406 21.28 15.43 -8.42
N THR A 407 20.64 15.71 -7.28
CA THR A 407 20.21 14.66 -6.34
C THR A 407 18.69 14.50 -6.43
N ASN A 408 18.24 13.28 -6.69
CA ASN A 408 16.83 12.90 -6.71
C ASN A 408 16.48 12.11 -5.45
N VAL A 409 15.38 12.46 -4.78
CA VAL A 409 14.89 11.75 -3.60
C VAL A 409 13.50 11.23 -3.87
N LEU A 410 13.28 9.94 -3.67
CA LEU A 410 11.96 9.30 -3.71
C LEU A 410 11.63 8.68 -2.36
N ILE A 411 10.49 9.08 -1.80
CA ILE A 411 9.85 8.42 -0.65
C ILE A 411 8.49 7.93 -1.14
N ASP A 412 8.28 6.61 -1.19
CA ASP A 412 7.09 6.01 -1.78
C ASP A 412 6.56 4.85 -0.94
N SER A 413 5.28 4.86 -0.64
CA SER A 413 4.62 3.75 0.07
C SER A 413 5.32 3.40 1.39
N CYS A 414 5.67 4.42 2.19
CA CYS A 414 6.36 4.29 3.46
C CYS A 414 5.46 4.61 4.65
N THR A 415 5.75 3.99 5.80
CA THR A 415 5.21 4.39 7.10
C THR A 415 6.34 5.02 7.93
N LEU A 416 6.23 6.31 8.22
CA LEU A 416 7.15 7.05 9.07
C LEU A 416 6.47 7.33 10.41
N TYR A 417 6.88 6.62 11.46
CA TYR A 417 6.35 6.74 12.81
C TYR A 417 7.43 7.29 13.75
N LYS A 418 7.16 8.42 14.42
CA LYS A 418 8.11 9.09 15.31
C LYS A 418 9.47 9.36 14.64
N THR A 419 9.45 9.66 13.33
CA THR A 419 10.66 9.93 12.56
C THR A 419 11.01 11.40 12.64
N SER A 420 12.28 11.73 12.88
CA SER A 420 12.78 13.11 13.05
C SER A 420 12.02 13.89 14.13
N ASP A 421 11.45 13.19 15.10
CA ASP A 421 10.63 13.77 16.16
C ASP A 421 11.49 14.43 17.23
N THR A 422 11.19 15.70 17.53
CA THR A 422 11.88 16.50 18.56
C THR A 422 11.11 17.80 18.80
N ALA A 423 11.34 18.43 19.97
CA ALA A 423 10.72 19.71 20.32
C ALA A 423 11.01 20.85 19.31
N ALA A 424 12.18 20.84 18.65
CA ALA A 424 12.53 21.77 17.57
C ALA A 424 12.39 21.02 16.24
N PRO A 425 11.44 21.40 15.34
CA PRO A 425 11.17 20.66 14.12
C PRO A 425 12.42 20.38 13.28
N LYS A 426 12.60 19.11 12.92
CA LYS A 426 13.62 18.64 11.98
C LYS A 426 12.98 18.37 10.63
N ARG A 427 13.80 18.10 9.64
CA ARG A 427 13.34 17.99 8.25
C ARG A 427 13.39 16.55 7.78
N ILE A 428 12.35 16.19 7.02
CA ILE A 428 12.41 14.95 6.23
C ILE A 428 13.40 15.13 5.07
N LEU A 429 13.47 16.34 4.50
CA LEU A 429 14.31 16.62 3.33
C LEU A 429 15.23 17.83 3.60
N TYR A 430 16.53 17.57 3.72
CA TYR A 430 17.58 18.59 3.74
C TYR A 430 18.47 18.40 2.52
N VAL A 431 17.97 18.79 1.32
CA VAL A 431 18.64 18.57 0.04
C VAL A 431 19.05 19.91 -0.53
N ARG A 432 20.35 20.22 -0.54
CA ARG A 432 20.88 21.55 -0.87
C ARG A 432 21.78 21.60 -2.09
N PHE A 433 21.83 20.56 -2.91
CA PHE A 433 22.43 20.68 -4.25
C PHE A 433 21.69 21.74 -5.08
N GLY A 434 22.40 22.48 -5.91
CA GLY A 434 21.79 23.50 -6.76
C GLY A 434 20.75 22.95 -7.74
N SER A 435 20.87 21.68 -8.12
CA SER A 435 19.84 20.92 -8.83
C SER A 435 19.41 19.74 -7.97
N ASN A 436 18.14 19.72 -7.57
CA ASN A 436 17.58 18.61 -6.81
C ASN A 436 16.10 18.43 -7.13
N SER A 437 15.60 17.22 -6.97
CA SER A 437 14.17 16.93 -7.01
C SER A 437 13.79 15.95 -5.90
N SER A 438 12.60 16.12 -5.37
CA SER A 438 12.08 15.21 -4.35
C SER A 438 10.63 14.86 -4.67
N THR A 439 10.28 13.58 -4.52
CA THR A 439 8.91 13.09 -4.63
C THR A 439 8.55 12.31 -3.38
N VAL A 440 7.43 12.67 -2.77
CA VAL A 440 6.85 11.93 -1.63
C VAL A 440 5.44 11.53 -1.99
N LYS A 441 5.18 10.23 -2.00
CA LYS A 441 3.87 9.72 -2.40
C LYS A 441 3.45 8.46 -1.64
N ASN A 442 2.14 8.22 -1.58
CA ASN A 442 1.53 7.05 -0.95
C ASN A 442 2.04 6.80 0.48
N THR A 443 2.50 7.82 1.17
CA THR A 443 3.25 7.71 2.42
C THR A 443 2.38 8.14 3.61
N LEU A 444 2.43 7.36 4.68
CA LEU A 444 1.81 7.65 5.96
C LEU A 444 2.87 8.22 6.91
N ILE A 445 2.68 9.46 7.36
CA ILE A 445 3.56 10.11 8.33
C ILE A 445 2.77 10.35 9.62
N THR A 446 3.28 9.87 10.73
CA THR A 446 2.52 9.91 11.98
C THR A 446 3.40 10.13 13.21
N SER A 447 2.81 10.81 14.22
CA SER A 447 3.38 11.01 15.55
C SER A 447 4.75 11.71 15.52
N THR A 448 4.86 12.79 14.76
CA THR A 448 6.11 13.56 14.66
C THR A 448 5.84 15.06 14.52
N SER A 449 6.73 15.86 15.09
CA SER A 449 6.79 17.32 14.94
C SER A 449 7.60 17.79 13.72
N ALA A 450 8.17 16.87 12.94
CA ALA A 450 8.98 17.18 11.76
C ALA A 450 8.22 18.00 10.71
N ILE A 451 8.99 18.64 9.84
CA ILE A 451 8.51 19.31 8.62
C ILE A 451 9.12 18.65 7.39
N TYR A 452 8.60 18.93 6.20
CA TYR A 452 9.29 18.48 5.00
C TYR A 452 10.63 19.20 4.84
N THR A 453 10.61 20.51 4.77
CA THR A 453 11.81 21.33 4.69
C THR A 453 11.49 22.82 4.82
N ASN A 454 12.40 23.57 5.41
CA ASN A 454 12.42 25.03 5.40
C ASN A 454 13.68 25.58 4.72
N GLN A 455 14.39 24.74 3.97
CA GLN A 455 15.63 25.11 3.30
C GLN A 455 15.34 25.77 1.96
N ALA A 456 15.94 26.94 1.73
CA ALA A 456 15.73 27.69 0.49
C ALA A 456 16.20 26.90 -0.75
N LEU A 457 17.33 26.20 -0.66
CA LEU A 457 17.90 25.43 -1.76
C LEU A 457 17.19 24.09 -2.05
N THR A 458 16.42 23.55 -1.12
CA THR A 458 15.62 22.35 -1.39
C THR A 458 14.42 22.75 -2.25
N ILE A 459 14.32 22.23 -3.45
CA ILE A 459 13.19 22.51 -4.36
C ILE A 459 11.89 21.99 -3.72
N LEU A 460 10.76 22.66 -3.97
CA LEU A 460 9.45 22.20 -3.49
C LEU A 460 9.23 20.75 -3.93
N PRO A 461 9.03 19.81 -3.00
CA PRO A 461 8.78 18.43 -3.36
C PRO A 461 7.48 18.25 -4.14
N THR A 462 7.42 17.23 -5.00
CA THR A 462 6.16 16.75 -5.59
C THR A 462 5.48 15.81 -4.61
N PHE A 463 4.23 16.11 -4.27
CA PHE A 463 3.44 15.32 -3.33
C PHE A 463 2.27 14.63 -4.02
N SER A 464 1.96 13.41 -3.60
CA SER A 464 0.78 12.68 -4.09
C SER A 464 0.32 11.63 -3.09
N LYS A 465 -0.95 11.70 -2.69
CA LYS A 465 -1.59 10.71 -1.81
C LYS A 465 -0.83 10.45 -0.51
N ASN A 466 -0.34 11.50 0.16
CA ASN A 466 0.24 11.36 1.49
C ASN A 466 -0.81 11.62 2.55
N TYR A 467 -0.70 10.90 3.69
CA TYR A 467 -1.61 11.07 4.80
C TYR A 467 -0.84 11.34 6.09
N TYR A 468 -1.44 12.19 6.94
CA TYR A 468 -0.81 12.67 8.17
C TYR A 468 -1.71 12.36 9.37
N ASN A 469 -1.10 11.87 10.44
CA ASN A 469 -1.77 11.68 11.72
C ASN A 469 -0.84 12.12 12.84
N LEU A 470 -1.29 13.01 13.72
CA LEU A 470 -0.44 13.59 14.77
C LEU A 470 0.89 14.16 14.21
N ALA A 471 0.83 14.77 13.02
CA ALA A 471 1.97 15.32 12.30
C ALA A 471 1.57 16.64 11.62
N PRO A 472 1.13 17.67 12.39
CA PRO A 472 0.50 18.86 11.84
C PRO A 472 1.46 19.75 11.05
N SER A 473 2.76 19.70 11.35
CA SER A 473 3.75 20.60 10.75
C SER A 473 3.93 20.40 9.24
N PHE A 474 3.54 19.25 8.70
CA PHE A 474 3.65 18.98 7.25
C PHE A 474 2.66 19.77 6.39
N ILE A 475 1.60 20.29 7.00
CA ILE A 475 0.53 21.05 6.36
C ILE A 475 0.38 22.45 6.94
N ASP A 476 1.25 22.86 7.87
CA ASP A 476 1.22 24.15 8.53
C ASP A 476 2.00 25.21 7.75
N ALA A 477 1.27 26.07 7.05
CA ALA A 477 1.82 27.22 6.31
C ALA A 477 2.31 28.38 7.22
N THR A 478 2.02 28.35 8.52
CA THR A 478 2.47 29.40 9.45
C THR A 478 3.92 29.25 9.86
N ILE A 479 4.50 28.06 9.69
CA ILE A 479 5.91 27.83 9.93
C ILE A 479 6.73 28.50 8.82
N ALA A 480 7.64 29.37 9.22
CA ALA A 480 8.43 30.19 8.29
C ALA A 480 9.20 29.33 7.28
N ASN A 481 9.04 29.63 5.99
CA ASN A 481 9.64 28.95 4.85
C ASN A 481 9.30 27.44 4.74
N ASN A 482 8.28 26.96 5.45
CA ASN A 482 7.88 25.56 5.37
C ASN A 482 7.32 25.23 3.98
N LYS A 483 7.83 24.16 3.36
CA LYS A 483 7.33 23.63 2.09
C LYS A 483 6.31 22.54 2.37
N ILE A 484 5.05 22.92 2.43
CA ILE A 484 3.94 22.06 2.84
C ILE A 484 3.39 21.21 1.69
N ASP A 485 2.75 20.11 2.02
CA ASP A 485 1.87 19.37 1.11
C ASP A 485 0.46 19.96 1.17
N SER A 486 0.13 20.80 0.18
CA SER A 486 -1.18 21.48 0.10
C SER A 486 -2.34 20.54 -0.27
N SER A 487 -2.05 19.33 -0.75
CA SER A 487 -3.04 18.29 -1.08
C SER A 487 -3.27 17.31 0.07
N ALA A 488 -2.62 17.55 1.21
CA ALA A 488 -2.53 16.62 2.33
C ALA A 488 -3.88 16.29 2.97
N THR A 489 -4.07 15.03 3.25
CA THR A 489 -5.23 14.50 3.94
C THR A 489 -4.82 13.96 5.30
N THR A 490 -5.59 14.25 6.32
CA THR A 490 -5.38 13.69 7.66
C THR A 490 -6.25 12.46 7.87
N ALA A 491 -5.67 11.39 8.42
CA ALA A 491 -6.43 10.22 8.85
C ALA A 491 -5.66 9.47 9.95
N ASP A 492 -6.38 9.02 10.97
CA ASP A 492 -5.82 8.11 11.98
C ASP A 492 -5.69 6.71 11.37
N PRO A 493 -4.49 6.12 11.33
CA PRO A 493 -4.28 4.77 10.81
C PRO A 493 -4.93 3.67 11.66
N GLN A 494 -5.29 3.96 12.90
CA GLN A 494 -5.85 2.99 13.84
C GLN A 494 -4.96 1.74 13.95
N PHE A 495 -3.66 1.96 14.17
CA PHE A 495 -2.71 0.85 14.28
C PHE A 495 -3.13 -0.15 15.36
N VAL A 496 -2.95 -1.43 15.09
CA VAL A 496 -3.23 -2.49 16.07
C VAL A 496 -2.40 -2.29 17.35
N SER A 497 -1.08 -2.03 17.22
CA SER A 497 -0.22 -1.74 18.38
C SER A 497 1.11 -1.13 17.91
N ALA A 498 1.13 0.14 17.54
CA ALA A 498 2.35 0.81 17.10
C ALA A 498 3.47 0.79 18.16
N ALA A 499 3.12 0.85 19.45
CA ALA A 499 4.08 0.83 20.55
C ALA A 499 4.90 -0.48 20.61
N THR A 500 4.36 -1.58 20.10
CA THR A 500 5.04 -2.88 20.03
C THR A 500 5.59 -3.18 18.63
N GLY A 501 5.54 -2.22 17.70
CA GLY A 501 5.99 -2.39 16.31
C GLY A 501 4.96 -3.04 15.38
N ASN A 502 3.72 -3.22 15.84
CA ASN A 502 2.64 -3.71 14.98
C ASN A 502 1.89 -2.51 14.37
N PHE A 503 2.28 -2.16 13.16
CA PHE A 503 1.72 -1.04 12.40
C PHE A 503 0.57 -1.46 11.47
N LYS A 504 -0.05 -2.63 11.69
CA LYS A 504 -1.21 -3.05 10.90
C LYS A 504 -2.29 -1.97 10.97
N VAL A 505 -2.66 -1.47 9.80
CA VAL A 505 -3.66 -0.41 9.63
C VAL A 505 -5.05 -1.01 9.69
N GLN A 506 -5.95 -0.37 10.45
CA GLN A 506 -7.37 -0.75 10.51
C GLN A 506 -8.27 0.27 9.81
N ASN A 507 -7.75 1.45 9.47
CA ASN A 507 -8.49 2.47 8.74
C ASN A 507 -8.67 2.07 7.29
N GLN A 508 -9.91 1.77 6.89
CA GLN A 508 -10.25 1.28 5.56
C GLN A 508 -9.89 2.28 4.45
N THR A 509 -9.99 3.58 4.69
CA THR A 509 -9.60 4.59 3.69
C THR A 509 -8.13 4.51 3.34
N LEU A 510 -7.26 4.30 4.32
CA LEU A 510 -5.82 4.15 4.08
C LEU A 510 -5.50 2.83 3.36
N ILE A 511 -6.22 1.77 3.68
CA ILE A 511 -6.09 0.45 3.02
C ILE A 511 -6.50 0.56 1.55
N ASP A 512 -7.68 1.12 1.26
CA ASP A 512 -8.22 1.25 -0.10
C ASP A 512 -7.34 2.14 -0.99
N ASN A 513 -6.75 3.19 -0.42
CA ASN A 513 -5.85 4.10 -1.12
C ASN A 513 -4.40 3.61 -1.17
N LYS A 514 -4.07 2.50 -0.50
CA LYS A 514 -2.73 1.90 -0.41
C LYS A 514 -1.70 2.88 0.18
N ILE A 515 -2.02 3.47 1.33
CA ILE A 515 -1.21 4.48 1.98
C ILE A 515 -0.34 3.88 3.08
N GLY A 516 0.95 4.08 2.99
CA GLY A 516 1.94 3.54 3.93
C GLY A 516 2.64 2.30 3.39
N ASP A 517 3.41 1.64 4.24
CA ASP A 517 4.11 0.40 3.91
C ASP A 517 3.08 -0.71 3.60
N PRO A 518 3.14 -1.32 2.40
CA PRO A 518 2.18 -2.34 1.97
C PRO A 518 2.08 -3.55 2.88
N ARG A 519 3.12 -3.81 3.67
CA ARG A 519 3.18 -4.89 4.67
C ARG A 519 2.03 -4.81 5.68
N TRP A 520 1.60 -3.60 6.01
CA TRP A 520 0.64 -3.31 7.06
C TRP A 520 -0.79 -3.06 6.58
N LEU A 521 -1.02 -3.15 5.28
CA LEU A 521 -2.31 -2.86 4.64
C LEU A 521 -3.13 -4.12 4.32
N LYS A 522 -2.79 -5.27 4.93
CA LYS A 522 -3.41 -6.57 4.66
C LYS A 522 -4.23 -7.07 5.84
#